data_d14ac9380a55b71d3ca963d599ffddb4
#
_entry.id   d14ac9380a55b71d3ca963d599ffddb4
#
_cell.length_a   1.000
_cell.length_b   1.000
_cell.length_c   1.000
_cell.angle_alpha   90.00
_cell.angle_beta   90.00
_cell.angle_gamma   90.00
#
_symmetry.space_group_name_H-M   'P 1'
#
loop_
_entity.id
_entity.type
_entity.pdbx_description
1 polymer ?
#
loop_
_entity_poly.entity_id
_entity_poly.type
_entity_poly.pdbx_seq_one_letter_code
_entity_poly.pdbx_strand_id
1 'polypeptide(L)'
;MKVSDYIIQFLADLNIDKVFYIAGGGAMHLNDSLGSNPQVEGVCMIHEQGAAIAAEAYARVREGYGACLVTSGPGGTNALTGLAGAYMDSIPVLFISGQVKRDDLRTPGLRQFGIQEVDILSMAASYTKYAVQLRDSAMIRYELEKAAAVAVNGRPGPVWLDIPLDIQAMQIEPDELRGFDEALEAYPARDADVDETIALLNRAKRPLLILGHGIRL
;
A
#
# COMPACT_ATOMS: atom_id res chain seq x y z
N MET A 1 19.05 9.97 -7.96
CA MET A 1 18.17 10.38 -6.84
C MET A 1 18.14 9.25 -5.81
N LYS A 2 17.82 9.51 -4.53
CA LYS A 2 17.68 8.43 -3.55
C LYS A 2 16.43 7.58 -3.86
N VAL A 3 16.46 6.30 -3.49
CA VAL A 3 15.25 5.43 -3.56
C VAL A 3 14.08 6.03 -2.78
N SER A 4 14.33 6.57 -1.59
CA SER A 4 13.29 7.23 -0.80
C SER A 4 12.68 8.47 -1.48
N ASP A 5 13.49 9.27 -2.18
CA ASP A 5 12.98 10.41 -2.96
C ASP A 5 12.09 9.93 -4.11
N TYR A 6 12.50 8.85 -4.79
CA TYR A 6 11.74 8.24 -5.88
C TYR A 6 10.38 7.71 -5.40
N ILE A 7 10.35 7.05 -4.22
CA ILE A 7 9.09 6.56 -3.64
C ILE A 7 8.12 7.71 -3.38
N ILE A 8 8.57 8.79 -2.75
CA ILE A 8 7.68 9.92 -2.45
C ILE A 8 7.24 10.65 -3.72
N GLN A 9 8.13 10.77 -4.71
CA GLN A 9 7.75 11.34 -6.02
C GLN A 9 6.70 10.46 -6.72
N PHE A 10 6.85 9.14 -6.68
CA PHE A 10 5.88 8.21 -7.24
C PHE A 10 4.49 8.35 -6.60
N LEU A 11 4.42 8.59 -5.28
CA LEU A 11 3.14 8.88 -4.61
C LEU A 11 2.52 10.19 -5.13
N ALA A 12 3.33 11.23 -5.34
CA ALA A 12 2.86 12.47 -5.96
C ALA A 12 2.30 12.24 -7.37
N ASP A 13 2.99 11.43 -8.18
CA ASP A 13 2.60 11.10 -9.55
C ASP A 13 1.27 10.28 -9.59
N LEU A 14 0.95 9.56 -8.53
CA LEU A 14 -0.37 8.91 -8.31
C LEU A 14 -1.45 9.89 -7.80
N ASN A 15 -1.18 11.20 -7.75
CA ASN A 15 -2.04 12.23 -7.18
C ASN A 15 -2.34 12.04 -5.68
N ILE A 16 -1.43 11.43 -4.94
CA ILE A 16 -1.49 11.35 -3.47
C ILE A 16 -0.79 12.61 -2.93
N ASP A 17 -1.57 13.62 -2.53
CA ASP A 17 -1.04 14.87 -1.97
C ASP A 17 -0.86 14.83 -0.45
N LYS A 18 -1.32 13.75 0.23
CA LYS A 18 -1.14 13.56 1.68
C LYS A 18 -0.73 12.13 2.00
N VAL A 19 0.32 12.01 2.81
CA VAL A 19 0.79 10.74 3.38
C VAL A 19 0.61 10.80 4.90
N PHE A 20 -0.16 9.86 5.45
CA PHE A 20 -0.38 9.74 6.89
C PHE A 20 0.71 8.87 7.50
N TYR A 21 1.43 9.40 8.51
CA TYR A 21 2.63 8.72 8.98
C TYR A 21 2.90 8.90 10.47
N ILE A 22 3.77 8.01 10.98
CA ILE A 22 4.49 8.17 12.23
C ILE A 22 5.98 8.05 11.93
N ALA A 23 6.75 9.05 12.37
CA ALA A 23 8.19 9.04 12.19
C ALA A 23 8.87 7.94 13.01
N GLY A 24 9.93 7.32 12.47
CA GLY A 24 10.73 6.34 13.18
C GLY A 24 12.04 6.00 12.47
N GLY A 25 12.98 5.43 13.24
CA GLY A 25 14.35 5.19 12.78
C GLY A 25 14.46 4.26 11.57
N GLY A 26 13.64 3.22 11.49
CA GLY A 26 13.62 2.31 10.34
C GLY A 26 13.12 2.94 9.04
N ALA A 27 12.46 4.11 9.11
CA ALA A 27 11.95 4.85 7.96
C ALA A 27 12.59 6.24 7.81
N MET A 28 13.81 6.47 8.37
CA MET A 28 14.38 7.82 8.46
C MET A 28 14.56 8.51 7.10
N HIS A 29 15.02 7.79 6.07
CA HIS A 29 15.19 8.37 4.75
C HIS A 29 13.85 8.62 4.04
N LEU A 30 12.86 7.76 4.25
CA LEU A 30 11.49 7.97 3.77
C LEU A 30 10.86 9.22 4.42
N ASN A 31 11.05 9.39 5.73
CA ASN A 31 10.55 10.56 6.46
C ASN A 31 11.25 11.86 5.99
N ASP A 32 12.57 11.82 5.76
CA ASP A 32 13.35 12.94 5.22
C ASP A 32 12.86 13.34 3.82
N SER A 33 12.68 12.35 2.94
CA SER A 33 12.17 12.58 1.58
C SER A 33 10.74 13.09 1.58
N LEU A 34 9.87 12.59 2.48
CA LEU A 34 8.50 13.10 2.65
C LEU A 34 8.49 14.57 3.08
N GLY A 35 9.34 14.93 4.05
CA GLY A 35 9.46 16.31 4.52
C GLY A 35 10.07 17.27 3.50
N SER A 36 10.80 16.75 2.51
CA SER A 36 11.50 17.55 1.49
C SER A 36 10.72 17.69 0.17
N ASN A 37 9.69 16.88 -0.07
CA ASN A 37 8.92 16.91 -1.30
C ASN A 37 7.81 17.98 -1.22
N PRO A 38 7.79 18.99 -2.11
CA PRO A 38 6.80 20.06 -2.04
C PRO A 38 5.40 19.67 -2.55
N GLN A 39 5.25 18.51 -3.19
CA GLN A 39 3.98 18.05 -3.78
C GLN A 39 3.19 17.14 -2.84
N VAL A 40 3.83 16.63 -1.77
CA VAL A 40 3.23 15.69 -0.83
C VAL A 40 3.33 16.23 0.60
N GLU A 41 2.20 16.43 1.24
CA GLU A 41 2.14 16.81 2.65
C GLU A 41 2.21 15.57 3.56
N GLY A 42 3.19 15.53 4.45
CA GLY A 42 3.24 14.53 5.53
C GLY A 42 2.30 14.92 6.67
N VAL A 43 1.26 14.15 6.91
CA VAL A 43 0.33 14.31 8.04
C VAL A 43 0.79 13.42 9.18
N CYS A 44 1.53 14.00 10.14
CA CYS A 44 2.00 13.25 11.31
C CYS A 44 0.84 12.95 12.26
N MET A 45 0.64 11.66 12.55
CA MET A 45 -0.41 11.17 13.43
C MET A 45 0.16 10.85 14.82
N ILE A 46 -0.71 10.53 15.78
CA ILE A 46 -0.30 10.19 17.15
C ILE A 46 -0.02 8.69 17.29
N HIS A 47 -0.63 7.87 16.42
CA HIS A 47 -0.54 6.41 16.46
C HIS A 47 -0.72 5.84 15.06
N GLU A 48 -0.01 4.77 14.71
CA GLU A 48 -0.01 4.18 13.37
C GLU A 48 -1.37 3.60 12.96
N GLN A 49 -2.16 3.09 13.92
CA GLN A 49 -3.54 2.69 13.65
C GLN A 49 -4.36 3.88 13.13
N GLY A 50 -4.19 5.05 13.75
CA GLY A 50 -4.83 6.28 13.27
C GLY A 50 -4.34 6.71 11.90
N ALA A 51 -3.03 6.59 11.62
CA ALA A 51 -2.45 6.88 10.32
C ALA A 51 -3.02 5.97 9.22
N ALA A 52 -3.09 4.67 9.50
CA ALA A 52 -3.62 3.67 8.57
C ALA A 52 -5.11 3.90 8.26
N ILE A 53 -5.93 4.18 9.28
CA ILE A 53 -7.36 4.49 9.11
C ILE A 53 -7.55 5.83 8.37
N ALA A 54 -6.71 6.83 8.65
CA ALA A 54 -6.76 8.11 7.94
C ALA A 54 -6.40 7.97 6.45
N ALA A 55 -5.40 7.14 6.12
CA ALA A 55 -5.04 6.82 4.73
C ALA A 55 -6.19 6.11 4.00
N GLU A 56 -6.87 5.18 4.66
CA GLU A 56 -8.05 4.50 4.13
C GLU A 56 -9.19 5.49 3.89
N ALA A 57 -9.52 6.32 4.87
CA ALA A 57 -10.57 7.33 4.75
C ALA A 57 -10.26 8.36 3.64
N TYR A 58 -9.00 8.78 3.50
CA TYR A 58 -8.54 9.66 2.44
C TYR A 58 -8.77 9.03 1.06
N ALA A 59 -8.34 7.77 0.85
CA ALA A 59 -8.55 7.05 -0.40
C ALA A 59 -10.03 6.95 -0.76
N ARG A 60 -10.87 6.65 0.22
CA ARG A 60 -12.32 6.52 0.07
C ARG A 60 -12.98 7.84 -0.38
N VAL A 61 -12.58 8.97 0.21
CA VAL A 61 -13.16 10.28 -0.12
C VAL A 61 -12.68 10.81 -1.47
N ARG A 62 -11.41 10.54 -1.80
CA ARG A 62 -10.79 10.95 -3.07
C ARG A 62 -11.14 10.04 -4.24
N GLU A 63 -11.71 8.86 -3.98
CA GLU A 63 -11.96 7.82 -4.99
C GLU A 63 -10.65 7.45 -5.74
N GLY A 64 -9.55 7.33 -4.98
CA GLY A 64 -8.21 7.10 -5.49
C GLY A 64 -7.35 6.35 -4.48
N TYR A 65 -6.04 6.50 -4.58
CA TYR A 65 -5.11 5.85 -3.65
C TYR A 65 -5.00 6.60 -2.33
N GLY A 66 -4.78 5.84 -1.24
CA GLY A 66 -4.27 6.35 0.03
C GLY A 66 -2.82 5.91 0.26
N ALA A 67 -2.09 6.58 1.14
CA ALA A 67 -0.75 6.17 1.54
C ALA A 67 -0.56 6.30 3.06
N CYS A 68 -0.01 5.23 3.65
CA CYS A 68 0.37 5.17 5.06
C CYS A 68 1.85 4.80 5.16
N LEU A 69 2.65 5.64 5.84
CA LEU A 69 4.07 5.41 6.03
C LEU A 69 4.35 5.15 7.51
N VAL A 70 4.99 4.02 7.81
CA VAL A 70 5.32 3.58 9.16
C VAL A 70 6.77 3.11 9.26
N THR A 71 7.29 3.04 10.47
CA THR A 71 8.62 2.48 10.72
C THR A 71 8.58 0.96 10.89
N SER A 72 9.75 0.35 11.12
CA SER A 72 9.89 -1.08 11.43
C SER A 72 9.21 -1.49 12.74
N GLY A 73 9.00 -2.78 12.92
CA GLY A 73 8.51 -3.38 14.16
C GLY A 73 7.12 -2.91 14.54
N PRO A 74 6.96 -2.25 15.72
CA PRO A 74 5.65 -1.81 16.21
C PRO A 74 4.97 -0.81 15.28
N GLY A 75 5.71 -0.07 14.45
CA GLY A 75 5.13 0.79 13.42
C GLY A 75 4.28 0.01 12.43
N GLY A 76 4.83 -1.07 11.88
CA GLY A 76 4.09 -1.96 11.00
C GLY A 76 2.95 -2.68 11.70
N THR A 77 3.19 -3.30 12.86
CA THR A 77 2.17 -4.10 13.56
C THR A 77 0.97 -3.26 14.02
N ASN A 78 1.19 -2.02 14.42
CA ASN A 78 0.11 -1.10 14.80
C ASN A 78 -0.78 -0.70 13.61
N ALA A 79 -0.24 -0.68 12.38
CA ALA A 79 -0.99 -0.32 11.19
C ALA A 79 -1.94 -1.43 10.69
N LEU A 80 -1.79 -2.68 11.18
CA LEU A 80 -2.56 -3.84 10.71
C LEU A 80 -4.08 -3.67 10.86
N THR A 81 -4.55 -2.95 11.85
CA THR A 81 -5.99 -2.70 12.02
C THR A 81 -6.56 -1.91 10.84
N GLY A 82 -5.89 -0.83 10.42
CA GLY A 82 -6.31 -0.05 9.25
C GLY A 82 -6.11 -0.81 7.94
N LEU A 83 -5.06 -1.64 7.85
CA LEU A 83 -4.84 -2.54 6.72
C LEU A 83 -6.04 -3.50 6.54
N ALA A 84 -6.46 -4.16 7.63
CA ALA A 84 -7.61 -5.07 7.60
C ALA A 84 -8.90 -4.34 7.19
N GLY A 85 -9.14 -3.12 7.69
CA GLY A 85 -10.27 -2.28 7.29
C GLY A 85 -10.26 -1.98 5.79
N ALA A 86 -9.13 -1.49 5.27
CA ALA A 86 -8.95 -1.18 3.85
C ALA A 86 -9.18 -2.42 2.95
N TYR A 87 -8.70 -3.60 3.40
CA TYR A 87 -8.90 -4.85 2.65
C TYR A 87 -10.37 -5.26 2.60
N MET A 88 -11.06 -5.23 3.75
CA MET A 88 -12.47 -5.64 3.83
C MET A 88 -13.37 -4.72 3.02
N ASP A 89 -13.09 -3.41 3.03
CA ASP A 89 -13.87 -2.39 2.32
C ASP A 89 -13.40 -2.14 0.88
N SER A 90 -12.39 -2.90 0.43
CA SER A 90 -11.88 -2.80 -0.96
C SER A 90 -11.30 -1.42 -1.29
N ILE A 91 -10.53 -0.84 -0.37
CA ILE A 91 -9.93 0.48 -0.52
C ILE A 91 -8.44 0.35 -0.90
N PRO A 92 -7.99 0.95 -2.02
CA PRO A 92 -6.59 0.86 -2.45
C PRO A 92 -5.71 1.79 -1.62
N VAL A 93 -4.98 1.21 -0.66
CA VAL A 93 -4.02 1.92 0.18
C VAL A 93 -2.63 1.33 -0.02
N LEU A 94 -1.65 2.19 -0.27
CA LEU A 94 -0.24 1.83 -0.28
C LEU A 94 0.30 1.96 1.15
N PHE A 95 0.54 0.82 1.80
CA PHE A 95 1.28 0.76 3.05
C PHE A 95 2.76 0.67 2.73
N ILE A 96 3.55 1.57 3.29
CA ILE A 96 5.00 1.61 3.12
C ILE A 96 5.61 1.54 4.51
N SER A 97 6.37 0.49 4.78
CA SER A 97 7.13 0.37 6.02
C SER A 97 8.63 0.52 5.79
N GLY A 98 9.28 1.20 6.70
CA GLY A 98 10.71 1.06 6.84
C GLY A 98 11.06 -0.25 7.55
N GLN A 99 12.27 -0.76 7.31
CA GLN A 99 12.78 -1.99 7.88
C GLN A 99 14.23 -1.79 8.35
N VAL A 100 14.76 -2.70 9.13
CA VAL A 100 16.20 -2.77 9.44
C VAL A 100 17.02 -2.93 8.15
N LYS A 101 18.32 -2.71 8.19
CA LYS A 101 19.18 -2.96 7.02
C LYS A 101 19.11 -4.42 6.60
N ARG A 102 19.36 -4.71 5.32
CA ARG A 102 19.33 -6.10 4.80
C ARG A 102 20.24 -7.05 5.59
N ASP A 103 21.42 -6.58 6.01
CA ASP A 103 22.36 -7.37 6.79
C ASP A 103 21.90 -7.61 8.24
N ASP A 104 20.98 -6.80 8.74
CA ASP A 104 20.38 -6.92 10.07
C ASP A 104 19.04 -7.69 10.06
N LEU A 105 18.61 -8.20 8.91
CA LEU A 105 17.44 -9.05 8.82
C LEU A 105 17.72 -10.43 9.43
N ARG A 106 16.75 -10.96 10.15
CA ARG A 106 16.86 -12.26 10.80
C ARG A 106 17.16 -13.39 9.78
N THR A 107 17.99 -14.30 10.20
CA THR A 107 18.23 -15.56 9.50
C THR A 107 17.29 -16.66 10.01
N PRO A 108 17.06 -17.73 9.25
CA PRO A 108 16.26 -18.86 9.70
C PRO A 108 16.71 -19.38 11.07
N GLY A 109 15.77 -19.58 11.98
CA GLY A 109 16.02 -20.06 13.34
C GLY A 109 16.11 -18.94 14.40
N LEU A 110 16.27 -17.68 14.03
CA LEU A 110 16.21 -16.55 14.94
C LEU A 110 14.80 -15.94 14.96
N ARG A 111 14.39 -15.47 16.14
CA ARG A 111 13.12 -14.71 16.27
C ARG A 111 13.27 -13.27 15.82
N GLN A 112 14.44 -12.67 16.08
CA GLN A 112 14.81 -11.30 15.76
C GLN A 112 16.34 -11.21 15.69
N PHE A 113 16.87 -10.33 14.83
CA PHE A 113 18.29 -9.99 14.78
C PHE A 113 18.48 -8.46 14.87
N GLY A 114 17.90 -7.69 13.99
CA GLY A 114 17.92 -6.23 14.06
C GLY A 114 17.00 -5.67 15.16
N ILE A 115 17.31 -4.45 15.62
CA ILE A 115 16.48 -3.75 16.63
C ILE A 115 15.12 -3.41 16.03
N GLN A 116 14.03 -3.81 16.68
CA GLN A 116 12.65 -3.63 16.21
C GLN A 116 12.37 -4.32 14.86
N GLU A 117 13.14 -5.33 14.51
CA GLU A 117 12.84 -6.14 13.34
C GLU A 117 11.58 -6.99 13.59
N VAL A 118 10.66 -6.96 12.63
CA VAL A 118 9.48 -7.82 12.58
C VAL A 118 9.26 -8.26 11.13
N ASP A 119 8.89 -9.50 10.94
CA ASP A 119 8.42 -10.00 9.64
C ASP A 119 6.98 -9.52 9.38
N ILE A 120 6.88 -8.26 9.04
CA ILE A 120 5.58 -7.60 8.84
C ILE A 120 4.84 -8.16 7.62
N LEU A 121 5.56 -8.62 6.60
CA LEU A 121 4.93 -9.15 5.39
C LEU A 121 4.17 -10.43 5.65
N SER A 122 4.73 -11.35 6.44
CA SER A 122 4.01 -12.57 6.85
C SER A 122 2.73 -12.25 7.63
N MET A 123 2.72 -11.18 8.41
CA MET A 123 1.53 -10.75 9.16
C MET A 123 0.50 -10.05 8.24
N ALA A 124 0.95 -9.25 7.29
CA ALA A 124 0.11 -8.48 6.40
C ALA A 124 -0.45 -9.30 5.21
N ALA A 125 0.18 -10.42 4.85
CA ALA A 125 -0.08 -11.17 3.63
C ALA A 125 -1.56 -11.56 3.44
N SER A 126 -2.29 -11.89 4.51
CA SER A 126 -3.70 -12.29 4.43
C SER A 126 -4.66 -11.12 4.17
N TYR A 127 -4.20 -9.89 4.33
CA TYR A 127 -5.00 -8.66 4.21
C TYR A 127 -4.40 -7.67 3.20
N THR A 128 -3.60 -8.19 2.24
CA THR A 128 -3.05 -7.41 1.14
C THR A 128 -3.28 -8.12 -0.18
N LYS A 129 -3.40 -7.37 -1.25
CA LYS A 129 -3.41 -7.90 -2.61
C LYS A 129 -2.00 -8.18 -3.11
N TYR A 130 -1.03 -7.44 -2.59
CA TYR A 130 0.39 -7.60 -2.89
C TYR A 130 1.21 -7.13 -1.69
N ALA A 131 2.21 -7.92 -1.32
CA ALA A 131 3.15 -7.56 -0.26
C ALA A 131 4.57 -7.96 -0.66
N VAL A 132 5.51 -7.02 -0.57
CA VAL A 132 6.89 -7.25 -1.00
C VAL A 132 7.89 -6.52 -0.10
N GLN A 133 9.03 -7.18 0.18
CA GLN A 133 10.21 -6.54 0.73
C GLN A 133 11.18 -6.22 -0.41
N LEU A 134 11.52 -4.94 -0.54
CA LEU A 134 12.49 -4.51 -1.54
C LEU A 134 13.89 -4.97 -1.15
N ARG A 135 14.49 -5.84 -1.95
CA ARG A 135 15.83 -6.37 -1.71
C ARG A 135 16.90 -5.82 -2.66
N ASP A 136 16.47 -5.25 -3.78
CA ASP A 136 17.30 -4.63 -4.80
C ASP A 136 16.72 -3.27 -5.17
N SER A 137 17.54 -2.21 -5.07
CA SER A 137 17.12 -0.86 -5.43
C SER A 137 16.75 -0.70 -6.91
N ALA A 138 17.32 -1.53 -7.79
CA ALA A 138 16.99 -1.52 -9.22
C ALA A 138 15.53 -1.96 -9.50
N MET A 139 14.89 -2.65 -8.56
CA MET A 139 13.51 -3.12 -8.69
C MET A 139 12.47 -2.12 -8.18
N ILE A 140 12.87 -0.97 -7.62
CA ILE A 140 11.93 -0.06 -6.96
C ILE A 140 10.82 0.42 -7.90
N ARG A 141 11.13 0.78 -9.13
CA ARG A 141 10.12 1.21 -10.11
C ARG A 141 9.12 0.09 -10.40
N TYR A 142 9.64 -1.09 -10.71
CA TYR A 142 8.81 -2.27 -10.98
C TYR A 142 7.86 -2.58 -9.81
N GLU A 143 8.38 -2.59 -8.59
CA GLU A 143 7.58 -2.94 -7.41
C GLU A 143 6.52 -1.89 -7.06
N LEU A 144 6.82 -0.61 -7.23
CA LEU A 144 5.85 0.47 -7.03
C LEU A 144 4.74 0.45 -8.08
N GLU A 145 5.11 0.37 -9.37
CA GLU A 145 4.15 0.31 -10.46
C GLU A 145 3.25 -0.93 -10.36
N LYS A 146 3.83 -2.10 -10.02
CA LYS A 146 3.08 -3.34 -9.78
C LYS A 146 2.14 -3.21 -8.59
N ALA A 147 2.61 -2.68 -7.47
CA ALA A 147 1.80 -2.49 -6.28
C ALA A 147 0.59 -1.57 -6.57
N ALA A 148 0.82 -0.44 -7.23
CA ALA A 148 -0.24 0.49 -7.61
C ALA A 148 -1.24 -0.17 -8.57
N ALA A 149 -0.77 -0.85 -9.62
CA ALA A 149 -1.62 -1.53 -10.58
C ALA A 149 -2.46 -2.63 -9.93
N VAL A 150 -1.85 -3.47 -9.08
CA VAL A 150 -2.55 -4.55 -8.35
C VAL A 150 -3.57 -3.99 -7.36
N ALA A 151 -3.27 -2.86 -6.70
CA ALA A 151 -4.16 -2.25 -5.71
C ALA A 151 -5.56 -1.95 -6.29
N VAL A 152 -5.64 -1.57 -7.56
CA VAL A 152 -6.91 -1.18 -8.23
C VAL A 152 -7.43 -2.22 -9.21
N ASN A 153 -6.62 -3.21 -9.63
CA ASN A 153 -7.06 -4.20 -10.60
C ASN A 153 -8.09 -5.17 -9.99
N GLY A 154 -9.20 -5.41 -10.68
CA GLY A 154 -10.29 -6.23 -10.18
C GLY A 154 -10.93 -5.63 -8.93
N ARG A 155 -11.15 -6.43 -7.87
CA ARG A 155 -11.59 -5.88 -6.59
C ARG A 155 -10.44 -5.08 -5.96
N PRO A 156 -10.58 -3.77 -5.73
CA PRO A 156 -9.52 -2.97 -5.12
C PRO A 156 -9.14 -3.44 -3.71
N GLY A 157 -7.97 -3.03 -3.26
CA GLY A 157 -7.53 -3.34 -1.90
C GLY A 157 -6.10 -2.88 -1.63
N PRO A 158 -5.67 -2.98 -0.37
CA PRO A 158 -4.36 -2.49 0.06
C PRO A 158 -3.21 -3.37 -0.43
N VAL A 159 -2.04 -2.74 -0.52
CA VAL A 159 -0.75 -3.36 -0.82
C VAL A 159 0.29 -2.94 0.21
N TRP A 160 1.37 -3.70 0.37
CA TRP A 160 2.42 -3.42 1.34
C TRP A 160 3.81 -3.52 0.73
N LEU A 161 4.59 -2.44 0.86
CA LEU A 161 6.00 -2.39 0.47
C LEU A 161 6.85 -2.19 1.73
N ASP A 162 7.75 -3.12 2.00
CA ASP A 162 8.67 -3.09 3.15
C ASP A 162 10.08 -2.74 2.65
N ILE A 163 10.62 -1.58 3.06
CA ILE A 163 11.81 -0.99 2.47
C ILE A 163 12.95 -0.96 3.49
N PRO A 164 13.96 -1.84 3.36
CA PRO A 164 15.14 -1.83 4.22
C PRO A 164 15.87 -0.48 4.22
N LEU A 165 16.37 -0.09 5.39
CA LEU A 165 16.97 1.21 5.64
C LEU A 165 18.13 1.54 4.71
N ASP A 166 18.98 0.56 4.41
CA ASP A 166 20.10 0.70 3.49
C ASP A 166 19.63 0.90 2.04
N ILE A 167 18.55 0.24 1.63
CA ILE A 167 17.93 0.45 0.32
C ILE A 167 17.34 1.86 0.19
N GLN A 168 16.68 2.38 1.24
CA GLN A 168 16.10 3.73 1.21
C GLN A 168 17.13 4.81 0.83
N ALA A 169 18.39 4.63 1.25
CA ALA A 169 19.49 5.57 1.02
C ALA A 169 20.20 5.40 -0.33
N MET A 170 19.98 4.30 -1.03
CA MET A 170 20.70 4.00 -2.27
C MET A 170 20.38 5.01 -3.37
N GLN A 171 21.38 5.32 -4.19
CA GLN A 171 21.20 6.16 -5.38
C GLN A 171 20.78 5.29 -6.56
N ILE A 172 19.84 5.83 -7.34
CA ILE A 172 19.32 5.21 -8.55
C ILE A 172 19.24 6.22 -9.68
N GLU A 173 19.26 5.71 -10.90
CA GLU A 173 18.98 6.48 -12.13
C GLU A 173 17.58 6.07 -12.64
N PRO A 174 16.55 6.88 -12.40
CA PRO A 174 15.15 6.51 -12.67
C PRO A 174 14.87 6.05 -14.10
N ASP A 175 15.53 6.67 -15.08
CA ASP A 175 15.32 6.37 -16.50
C ASP A 175 15.88 5.00 -16.92
N GLU A 176 16.79 4.42 -16.12
CA GLU A 176 17.39 3.11 -16.34
C GLU A 176 16.62 1.97 -15.65
N LEU A 177 15.65 2.30 -14.81
CA LEU A 177 14.90 1.31 -14.06
C LEU A 177 13.86 0.59 -14.91
N ARG A 178 13.78 -0.72 -14.73
CA ARG A 178 12.71 -1.54 -15.31
C ARG A 178 11.35 -1.13 -14.76
N GLY A 179 10.37 -0.86 -15.63
CA GLY A 179 8.97 -0.68 -15.27
C GLY A 179 8.21 -2.00 -15.16
N PHE A 180 6.96 -1.91 -14.71
CA PHE A 180 6.01 -3.02 -14.70
C PHE A 180 5.14 -2.96 -15.97
N ASP A 181 5.26 -3.97 -16.83
CA ASP A 181 4.56 -4.09 -18.12
C ASP A 181 3.77 -5.40 -18.27
N GLU A 182 3.61 -6.12 -17.15
CA GLU A 182 2.91 -7.41 -17.16
C GLU A 182 1.39 -7.20 -17.20
N ALA A 183 0.70 -8.03 -18.00
CA ALA A 183 -0.75 -8.03 -18.04
C ALA A 183 -1.34 -8.54 -16.71
N LEU A 184 -2.27 -7.79 -16.14
CA LEU A 184 -3.05 -8.24 -15.01
C LEU A 184 -4.32 -8.95 -15.50
N GLU A 185 -4.80 -9.92 -14.70
CA GLU A 185 -6.07 -10.59 -14.99
C GLU A 185 -7.22 -9.58 -15.07
N ALA A 186 -8.02 -9.69 -16.11
CA ALA A 186 -9.27 -8.93 -16.22
C ALA A 186 -10.38 -9.67 -15.46
N TYR A 187 -11.19 -8.92 -14.73
CA TYR A 187 -12.37 -9.44 -14.01
C TYR A 187 -13.65 -8.82 -14.61
N PRO A 188 -14.01 -9.18 -15.86
CA PRO A 188 -15.23 -8.65 -16.47
C PRO A 188 -16.46 -9.17 -15.73
N ALA A 189 -17.50 -8.33 -15.65
CA ALA A 189 -18.82 -8.81 -15.26
C ALA A 189 -19.30 -9.88 -16.25
N ARG A 190 -19.89 -10.97 -15.76
CA ARG A 190 -20.44 -12.00 -16.63
C ARG A 190 -21.84 -11.57 -17.08
N ASP A 191 -22.08 -11.51 -18.38
CA ASP A 191 -23.39 -11.16 -18.93
C ASP A 191 -24.51 -12.03 -18.37
N ALA A 192 -24.25 -13.32 -18.14
CA ALA A 192 -25.19 -14.25 -17.53
C ALA A 192 -25.64 -13.82 -16.11
N ASP A 193 -24.77 -13.21 -15.32
CA ASP A 193 -25.12 -12.73 -13.97
C ASP A 193 -25.99 -11.47 -14.05
N VAL A 194 -25.78 -10.65 -15.05
CA VAL A 194 -26.61 -9.45 -15.33
C VAL A 194 -28.01 -9.89 -15.77
N ASP A 195 -28.12 -10.82 -16.70
CA ASP A 195 -29.38 -11.33 -17.21
C ASP A 195 -30.20 -12.01 -16.12
N GLU A 196 -29.57 -12.81 -15.26
CA GLU A 196 -30.21 -13.45 -14.11
C GLU A 196 -30.73 -12.41 -13.11
N THR A 197 -29.94 -11.37 -12.83
CA THR A 197 -30.34 -10.27 -11.93
C THR A 197 -31.54 -9.53 -12.48
N ILE A 198 -31.56 -9.19 -13.77
CA ILE A 198 -32.71 -8.56 -14.45
C ILE A 198 -33.95 -9.47 -14.38
N ALA A 199 -33.78 -10.76 -14.63
CA ALA A 199 -34.87 -11.72 -14.56
C ALA A 199 -35.49 -11.84 -13.16
N LEU A 200 -34.62 -11.80 -12.10
CA LEU A 200 -35.07 -11.78 -10.70
C LEU A 200 -35.86 -10.52 -10.37
N LEU A 201 -35.38 -9.34 -10.77
CA LEU A 201 -36.05 -8.06 -10.55
C LEU A 201 -37.42 -8.04 -11.25
N ASN A 202 -37.49 -8.51 -12.48
CA ASN A 202 -38.74 -8.53 -13.25
C ASN A 202 -39.81 -9.49 -12.66
N ARG A 203 -39.39 -10.56 -11.98
CA ARG A 203 -40.31 -11.52 -11.33
C ARG A 203 -40.71 -11.09 -9.92
N ALA A 204 -39.99 -10.17 -9.29
CA ALA A 204 -40.24 -9.77 -7.92
C ALA A 204 -41.49 -8.91 -7.80
N LYS A 205 -42.42 -9.27 -6.88
CA LYS A 205 -43.57 -8.45 -6.59
C LYS A 205 -43.28 -7.23 -5.73
N ARG A 206 -42.23 -7.30 -4.92
CA ARG A 206 -41.80 -6.24 -4.00
C ARG A 206 -40.26 -6.23 -3.93
N PRO A 207 -39.55 -5.80 -4.98
CA PRO A 207 -38.08 -5.78 -4.98
C PRO A 207 -37.58 -4.77 -3.96
N LEU A 208 -36.50 -5.13 -3.22
CA LEU A 208 -35.73 -4.24 -2.38
C LEU A 208 -34.29 -4.27 -2.87
N LEU A 209 -33.77 -3.10 -3.24
CA LEU A 209 -32.35 -2.95 -3.63
C LEU A 209 -31.58 -2.31 -2.48
N ILE A 210 -30.53 -2.99 -2.02
CA ILE A 210 -29.60 -2.48 -1.01
C ILE A 210 -28.30 -2.14 -1.72
N LEU A 211 -28.00 -0.85 -1.86
CA LEU A 211 -26.80 -0.35 -2.53
C LEU A 211 -25.75 -0.02 -1.48
N GLY A 212 -24.66 -0.74 -1.49
CA GLY A 212 -23.48 -0.49 -0.66
C GLY A 212 -22.38 0.25 -1.43
N HIS A 213 -21.22 0.45 -0.78
CA HIS A 213 -20.05 1.11 -1.40
C HIS A 213 -19.57 0.37 -2.67
N GLY A 214 -19.71 -0.93 -2.72
CA GLY A 214 -19.29 -1.77 -3.86
C GLY A 214 -19.87 -1.38 -5.23
N ILE A 215 -20.91 -0.55 -5.30
CA ILE A 215 -21.42 -0.03 -6.58
C ILE A 215 -20.46 0.98 -7.25
N ARG A 216 -19.43 1.44 -6.53
CA ARG A 216 -18.43 2.39 -7.01
C ARG A 216 -17.13 1.72 -7.44
N LEU A 217 -17.03 0.41 -7.31
CA LEU A 217 -15.84 -0.38 -7.61
C LEU A 217 -15.85 -0.90 -9.05
#